data_dd95f8342db37d1dddfc383db03cbde3
#
_entry.id   dd95f8342db37d1dddfc383db03cbde3
#
_cell.length_a   1.000
_cell.length_b   1.000
_cell.length_c   1.000
_cell.angle_alpha   90.00
_cell.angle_beta   90.00
_cell.angle_gamma   90.00
#
_symmetry.space_group_name_H-M   'P 1'
#
loop_
_entity.id
_entity.type
_entity.pdbx_description
1 polymer ?
#
loop_
_entity_poly.entity_id
_entity_poly.type
_entity_poly.pdbx_seq_one_letter_code
_entity_poly.pdbx_strand_id
1 'polypeptide(L)'
;MKNLNNIAIIGSGPTAIYLLKNILTHKNKIGSKINSITIFEKEKNSGMGMPYNPETTDIYNLANISSDEIPELQETFGNWLRKQKPEFLEEINVKELPISDAKVYSRIALGYYFQEQYKQLLAALKAIGIQIIEFKNNEVIDIKYIKKNEVEVTDIHQIKRKFSSVVIANGHQFKEKDIPKKGYFASPWPIHKLIPKKDEFYNYPIGILGASLSAFDVVSSLTHRHGKFVKEKGVLKFIKNKNAPNFKIFLHAAEGWLPHLQYEQKKPVREIYRHFNREQILNLINKKGFINLEEFFEILCKPRLIKAFKEDKKLDVVKNLESKNFTFLDFISLMAKKHTYVDSFKGMKSELTKAKDSVENDKPINWMETLDDLMYGLNYHSELLSAEDHLVLNKKIMPFLMNVIAALPLQSANILLALYDANCIELITGKVTIDKNAPNSNETVLLVNFIYGTRGIETPLYPLG
;
A
#
# COMPACT_ATOMS: atom_id res chain seq x y z
N MET A 1 7.76 25.71 -36.10
CA MET A 1 8.21 25.60 -34.70
C MET A 1 7.68 24.32 -34.14
N LYS A 2 8.53 23.46 -33.55
CA LYS A 2 8.05 22.26 -32.82
C LYS A 2 7.20 22.75 -31.65
N ASN A 3 5.92 22.36 -31.61
CA ASN A 3 5.09 22.63 -30.44
C ASN A 3 5.66 21.83 -29.25
N LEU A 4 6.44 22.47 -28.42
CA LEU A 4 6.98 21.90 -27.19
C LEU A 4 5.88 21.90 -26.13
N ASN A 5 5.77 20.81 -25.40
CA ASN A 5 4.74 20.64 -24.37
C ASN A 5 5.18 21.25 -23.03
N ASN A 6 4.30 22.02 -22.43
CA ASN A 6 4.39 22.43 -21.04
C ASN A 6 3.47 21.53 -20.22
N ILE A 7 4.04 20.75 -19.31
CA ILE A 7 3.32 19.73 -18.53
C ILE A 7 3.15 20.21 -17.10
N ALA A 8 1.95 20.10 -16.55
CA ALA A 8 1.73 20.23 -15.12
C ALA A 8 1.64 18.84 -14.45
N ILE A 9 2.25 18.67 -13.27
CA ILE A 9 2.10 17.51 -12.41
C ILE A 9 1.52 17.98 -11.08
N ILE A 10 0.40 17.39 -10.67
CA ILE A 10 -0.29 17.76 -9.43
C ILE A 10 -0.01 16.67 -8.40
N GLY A 11 0.77 17.03 -7.38
CA GLY A 11 1.39 16.13 -6.41
C GLY A 11 2.82 15.73 -6.80
N SER A 12 3.68 15.59 -5.79
CA SER A 12 5.10 15.23 -5.95
C SER A 12 5.47 13.90 -5.30
N GLY A 13 4.50 13.08 -4.94
CA GLY A 13 4.71 11.77 -4.32
C GLY A 13 5.30 10.71 -5.26
N PRO A 14 5.38 9.45 -4.84
CA PRO A 14 6.04 8.37 -5.60
C PRO A 14 5.57 8.25 -7.05
N THR A 15 4.29 8.39 -7.33
CA THR A 15 3.75 8.37 -8.70
C THR A 15 4.41 9.43 -9.60
N ALA A 16 4.55 10.66 -9.09
CA ALA A 16 5.22 11.73 -9.82
C ALA A 16 6.72 11.44 -9.98
N ILE A 17 7.37 10.88 -8.96
CA ILE A 17 8.80 10.52 -9.00
C ILE A 17 9.08 9.50 -10.12
N TYR A 18 8.28 8.43 -10.19
CA TYR A 18 8.44 7.42 -11.24
C TYR A 18 8.08 7.95 -12.63
N LEU A 19 7.12 8.88 -12.74
CA LEU A 19 6.87 9.59 -14.00
C LEU A 19 8.10 10.40 -14.43
N LEU A 20 8.71 11.16 -13.52
CA LEU A 20 9.91 11.95 -13.80
C LEU A 20 11.08 11.05 -14.20
N LYS A 21 11.26 9.90 -13.53
CA LYS A 21 12.25 8.90 -13.93
C LYS A 21 11.99 8.37 -15.34
N ASN A 22 10.75 8.02 -15.66
CA ASN A 22 10.40 7.54 -16.99
C ASN A 22 10.65 8.58 -18.07
N ILE A 23 10.35 9.86 -17.82
CA ILE A 23 10.69 10.97 -18.73
C ILE A 23 12.21 11.03 -18.95
N LEU A 24 13.01 10.94 -17.90
CA LEU A 24 14.46 10.96 -17.96
C LEU A 24 15.01 9.73 -18.72
N THR A 25 14.51 8.54 -18.44
CA THR A 25 14.92 7.29 -19.10
C THR A 25 14.64 7.34 -20.61
N HIS A 26 13.50 7.92 -21.00
CA HIS A 26 13.10 8.02 -22.40
C HIS A 26 13.43 9.39 -23.03
N LYS A 27 14.43 10.10 -22.48
CA LYS A 27 14.82 11.47 -22.92
C LYS A 27 15.02 11.59 -24.43
N ASN A 28 15.57 10.58 -25.09
CA ASN A 28 15.81 10.58 -26.52
C ASN A 28 14.51 10.56 -27.37
N LYS A 29 13.41 9.99 -26.83
CA LYS A 29 12.13 9.89 -27.53
C LYS A 29 11.19 11.05 -27.20
N ILE A 30 11.15 11.48 -25.93
CA ILE A 30 10.16 12.44 -25.43
C ILE A 30 10.78 13.73 -24.88
N GLY A 31 12.04 13.72 -24.43
CA GLY A 31 12.69 14.89 -23.82
C GLY A 31 12.71 16.11 -24.74
N SER A 32 12.99 15.91 -26.03
CA SER A 32 12.97 17.00 -27.04
C SER A 32 11.56 17.55 -27.36
N LYS A 33 10.50 16.96 -26.79
CA LYS A 33 9.11 17.37 -26.96
C LYS A 33 8.57 18.11 -25.73
N ILE A 34 9.33 18.14 -24.62
CA ILE A 34 8.95 18.80 -23.37
C ILE A 34 9.77 20.07 -23.21
N ASN A 35 9.10 21.18 -23.04
CA ASN A 35 9.72 22.48 -22.75
C ASN A 35 9.87 22.68 -21.24
N SER A 36 8.78 22.49 -20.52
CA SER A 36 8.74 22.67 -19.08
C SER A 36 7.89 21.64 -18.36
N ILE A 37 8.26 21.36 -17.12
CA ILE A 37 7.46 20.58 -16.16
C ILE A 37 7.23 21.49 -14.95
N THR A 38 5.97 21.77 -14.66
CA THR A 38 5.53 22.51 -13.48
C THR A 38 4.92 21.53 -12.48
N ILE A 39 5.43 21.52 -11.26
CA ILE A 39 4.99 20.60 -10.21
C ILE A 39 4.30 21.40 -9.11
N PHE A 40 3.07 21.02 -8.76
CA PHE A 40 2.31 21.61 -7.67
C PHE A 40 2.28 20.63 -6.50
N GLU A 41 2.76 21.06 -5.34
CA GLU A 41 2.68 20.29 -4.09
C GLU A 41 1.97 21.13 -3.02
N LYS A 42 0.91 20.56 -2.45
CA LYS A 42 0.14 21.25 -1.41
C LYS A 42 0.89 21.33 -0.08
N GLU A 43 1.80 20.39 0.16
CA GLU A 43 2.59 20.32 1.39
C GLU A 43 3.91 21.09 1.25
N LYS A 44 4.55 21.33 2.39
CA LYS A 44 5.87 21.97 2.46
C LYS A 44 6.97 21.09 1.86
N ASN A 45 6.87 19.79 2.08
CA ASN A 45 7.88 18.81 1.69
C ASN A 45 7.50 18.12 0.39
N SER A 46 8.16 18.47 -0.72
CA SER A 46 8.01 17.76 -1.99
C SER A 46 8.78 16.45 -2.00
N GLY A 47 8.33 15.49 -2.81
CA GLY A 47 9.06 14.26 -3.09
C GLY A 47 8.82 13.12 -2.08
N MET A 48 7.97 13.29 -1.08
CA MET A 48 7.69 12.22 -0.12
C MET A 48 6.35 11.53 -0.37
N GLY A 49 5.28 12.34 -0.54
CA GLY A 49 3.91 11.86 -0.54
C GLY A 49 3.39 11.61 0.88
N MET A 50 2.07 11.67 1.03
CA MET A 50 1.38 11.62 2.32
C MET A 50 1.74 10.40 3.19
N PRO A 51 1.84 9.15 2.65
CA PRO A 51 2.11 7.97 3.49
C PRO A 51 3.53 7.91 4.07
N TYR A 52 4.43 8.76 3.61
CA TYR A 52 5.87 8.72 3.93
C TYR A 52 6.39 10.03 4.55
N ASN A 53 5.54 11.06 4.61
CA ASN A 53 5.91 12.36 5.16
C ASN A 53 5.84 12.32 6.70
N PRO A 54 6.90 12.75 7.43
CA PRO A 54 6.91 12.82 8.90
C PRO A 54 5.76 13.64 9.49
N GLU A 55 5.21 14.61 8.75
CA GLU A 55 4.08 15.41 9.19
C GLU A 55 2.74 14.64 9.18
N THR A 56 2.67 13.52 8.49
CA THR A 56 1.45 12.73 8.34
C THR A 56 1.56 11.31 8.86
N THR A 57 2.77 10.75 8.94
CA THR A 57 3.04 9.38 9.39
C THR A 57 3.87 9.37 10.67
N ASP A 58 3.84 8.27 11.41
CA ASP A 58 4.57 8.11 12.65
C ASP A 58 5.87 7.32 12.43
N ILE A 59 6.84 7.58 13.29
CA ILE A 59 8.15 6.91 13.32
C ILE A 59 8.03 5.38 13.48
N TYR A 60 6.95 4.90 14.07
CA TYR A 60 6.70 3.46 14.28
C TYR A 60 5.93 2.81 13.12
N ASN A 61 5.54 3.58 12.09
CA ASN A 61 4.89 3.02 10.93
C ASN A 61 5.92 2.41 9.98
N LEU A 62 5.74 1.15 9.63
CA LEU A 62 6.60 0.45 8.69
C LEU A 62 6.10 0.65 7.25
N ALA A 63 7.02 0.68 6.31
CA ALA A 63 6.69 0.49 4.91
C ALA A 63 6.03 -0.90 4.73
N ASN A 64 5.32 -1.07 3.64
CA ASN A 64 4.71 -2.35 3.27
C ASN A 64 5.47 -3.04 2.13
N ILE A 65 6.71 -2.63 1.93
CA ILE A 65 7.55 -3.04 0.82
C ILE A 65 9.01 -3.03 1.29
N SER A 66 9.79 -4.04 0.92
CA SER A 66 11.23 -4.14 1.16
C SER A 66 12.02 -3.37 0.10
N SER A 67 13.32 -3.20 0.32
CA SER A 67 14.17 -2.44 -0.63
C SER A 67 14.27 -3.11 -2.00
N ASP A 68 14.32 -4.43 -2.03
CA ASP A 68 14.43 -5.23 -3.25
C ASP A 68 13.13 -5.33 -4.06
N GLU A 69 11.98 -5.01 -3.45
CA GLU A 69 10.70 -4.89 -4.16
C GLU A 69 10.53 -3.51 -4.82
N ILE A 70 11.27 -2.48 -4.37
CA ILE A 70 11.11 -1.11 -4.88
C ILE A 70 11.84 -0.97 -6.23
N PRO A 71 11.14 -0.60 -7.32
CA PRO A 71 11.81 -0.34 -8.59
C PRO A 71 12.87 0.76 -8.41
N GLU A 72 14.11 0.44 -8.81
CA GLU A 72 15.25 1.33 -8.63
C GLU A 72 15.02 2.71 -9.26
N LEU A 73 15.38 3.77 -8.54
CA LEU A 73 15.40 5.15 -9.03
C LEU A 73 16.79 5.52 -9.55
N GLN A 74 17.50 6.44 -8.92
CA GLN A 74 18.91 6.72 -9.23
C GLN A 74 19.85 5.75 -8.48
N GLU A 75 19.38 5.22 -7.37
CA GLU A 75 19.97 4.14 -6.60
C GLU A 75 18.89 3.35 -5.86
N THR A 76 19.19 2.15 -5.35
CA THR A 76 18.27 1.37 -4.54
C THR A 76 18.09 1.98 -3.15
N PHE A 77 16.95 1.70 -2.51
CA PHE A 77 16.67 2.18 -1.15
C PHE A 77 17.70 1.64 -0.14
N GLY A 78 18.05 0.36 -0.24
CA GLY A 78 19.08 -0.22 0.65
C GLY A 78 20.46 0.41 0.47
N ASN A 79 20.87 0.72 -0.76
CA ASN A 79 22.12 1.42 -1.02
C ASN A 79 22.11 2.84 -0.45
N TRP A 80 20.98 3.53 -0.55
CA TRP A 80 20.80 4.84 0.06
C TRP A 80 20.91 4.76 1.59
N LEU A 81 20.26 3.79 2.24
CA LEU A 81 20.35 3.58 3.70
C LEU A 81 21.78 3.30 4.17
N ARG A 82 22.54 2.48 3.44
CA ARG A 82 23.95 2.14 3.78
C ARG A 82 24.89 3.35 3.78
N LYS A 83 24.52 4.43 3.11
CA LYS A 83 25.27 5.69 3.06
C LYS A 83 24.93 6.66 4.18
N GLN A 84 23.86 6.39 4.94
CA GLN A 84 23.41 7.30 5.99
C GLN A 84 24.25 7.16 7.26
N LYS A 85 24.35 8.27 8.02
CA LYS A 85 25.01 8.29 9.31
C LYS A 85 24.19 7.52 10.36
N PRO A 86 24.81 6.85 11.33
CA PRO A 86 24.11 6.11 12.37
C PRO A 86 23.07 6.96 13.13
N GLU A 87 23.39 8.21 13.45
CA GLU A 87 22.49 9.12 14.16
C GLU A 87 21.22 9.39 13.38
N PHE A 88 21.33 9.58 12.06
CA PHE A 88 20.18 9.78 11.19
C PHE A 88 19.36 8.50 11.02
N LEU A 89 20.00 7.34 10.92
CA LEU A 89 19.31 6.05 10.88
C LEU A 89 18.46 5.83 12.15
N GLU A 90 18.97 6.21 13.33
CA GLU A 90 18.23 6.14 14.58
C GLU A 90 17.03 7.12 14.59
N GLU A 91 17.24 8.35 14.13
CA GLU A 91 16.18 9.37 14.00
C GLU A 91 15.01 8.89 13.15
N ILE A 92 15.30 8.19 12.05
CA ILE A 92 14.27 7.65 11.14
C ILE A 92 13.84 6.22 11.49
N ASN A 93 14.17 5.75 12.71
CA ASN A 93 13.82 4.44 13.27
C ASN A 93 14.32 3.24 12.44
N VAL A 94 15.51 3.34 11.88
CA VAL A 94 16.24 2.23 11.25
C VAL A 94 17.28 1.71 12.24
N LYS A 95 16.86 0.74 13.07
CA LYS A 95 17.68 0.22 14.20
C LYS A 95 18.37 -1.10 13.91
N GLU A 96 17.92 -1.82 12.90
CA GLU A 96 18.45 -3.14 12.58
C GLU A 96 19.62 -3.04 11.60
N LEU A 97 20.81 -3.36 12.07
CA LEU A 97 22.03 -3.40 11.27
C LEU A 97 22.60 -4.83 11.22
N PRO A 98 23.28 -5.22 10.13
CA PRO A 98 23.49 -4.47 8.90
C PRO A 98 22.20 -4.28 8.08
N ILE A 99 22.19 -3.26 7.19
CA ILE A 99 21.09 -3.01 6.28
C ILE A 99 20.93 -4.20 5.31
N SER A 100 19.72 -4.75 5.25
CA SER A 100 19.32 -5.85 4.35
C SER A 100 18.28 -5.35 3.34
N ASP A 101 18.41 -5.72 2.07
CA ASP A 101 17.47 -5.30 1.04
C ASP A 101 16.12 -6.03 1.15
N ALA A 102 16.09 -7.22 1.74
CA ALA A 102 14.87 -7.99 2.00
C ALA A 102 14.07 -7.49 3.23
N LYS A 103 14.60 -6.54 4.01
CA LYS A 103 13.89 -6.00 5.17
C LYS A 103 13.01 -4.82 4.82
N VAL A 104 11.92 -4.71 5.59
CA VAL A 104 11.00 -3.58 5.56
C VAL A 104 11.41 -2.57 6.63
N TYR A 105 11.61 -1.33 6.24
CA TYR A 105 12.02 -0.23 7.11
C TYR A 105 10.87 0.76 7.36
N SER A 106 11.11 1.79 8.17
CA SER A 106 10.09 2.79 8.50
C SER A 106 9.60 3.54 7.25
N ARG A 107 8.34 3.95 7.26
CA ARG A 107 7.77 4.81 6.20
C ARG A 107 8.53 6.13 6.08
N ILE A 108 8.96 6.69 7.20
CA ILE A 108 9.73 7.94 7.23
C ILE A 108 11.07 7.78 6.51
N ALA A 109 11.77 6.65 6.73
CA ALA A 109 13.02 6.37 6.02
C ALA A 109 12.80 6.31 4.50
N LEU A 110 11.75 5.63 4.07
CA LEU A 110 11.38 5.56 2.65
C LEU A 110 10.99 6.95 2.10
N GLY A 111 10.36 7.79 2.91
CA GLY A 111 10.03 9.17 2.54
C GLY A 111 11.25 10.03 2.27
N TYR A 112 12.27 9.95 3.13
CA TYR A 112 13.53 10.68 2.91
C TYR A 112 14.29 10.18 1.69
N TYR A 113 14.29 8.86 1.45
CA TYR A 113 14.83 8.30 0.22
C TYR A 113 14.11 8.87 -1.03
N PHE A 114 12.79 8.83 -1.07
CA PHE A 114 12.03 9.40 -2.19
C PHE A 114 12.31 10.88 -2.38
N GLN A 115 12.42 11.66 -1.31
CA GLN A 115 12.74 13.08 -1.38
C GLN A 115 14.12 13.33 -2.01
N GLU A 116 15.11 12.53 -1.63
CA GLU A 116 16.45 12.64 -2.20
C GLU A 116 16.45 12.26 -3.67
N GLN A 117 15.82 11.14 -4.03
CA GLN A 117 15.70 10.70 -5.41
C GLN A 117 14.95 11.72 -6.28
N TYR A 118 13.89 12.33 -5.73
CA TYR A 118 13.15 13.40 -6.39
C TYR A 118 14.05 14.59 -6.72
N LYS A 119 14.84 15.07 -5.76
CA LYS A 119 15.79 16.18 -5.98
C LYS A 119 16.81 15.86 -7.07
N GLN A 120 17.36 14.65 -7.05
CA GLN A 120 18.31 14.18 -8.06
C GLN A 120 17.70 14.10 -9.46
N LEU A 121 16.47 13.59 -9.57
CA LEU A 121 15.72 13.54 -10.84
C LEU A 121 15.43 14.92 -11.40
N LEU A 122 15.02 15.88 -10.57
CA LEU A 122 14.81 17.26 -11.03
C LEU A 122 16.11 17.91 -11.53
N ALA A 123 17.24 17.68 -10.87
CA ALA A 123 18.54 18.14 -11.30
C ALA A 123 18.94 17.52 -12.66
N ALA A 124 18.74 16.22 -12.82
CA ALA A 124 19.03 15.51 -14.07
C ALA A 124 18.14 15.97 -15.23
N LEU A 125 16.85 16.25 -15.00
CA LEU A 125 15.95 16.80 -16.02
C LEU A 125 16.32 18.21 -16.42
N LYS A 126 16.72 19.05 -15.48
CA LYS A 126 17.27 20.41 -15.77
C LYS A 126 18.54 20.31 -16.64
N ALA A 127 19.44 19.37 -16.32
CA ALA A 127 20.69 19.17 -17.07
C ALA A 127 20.48 18.77 -18.55
N ILE A 128 19.36 18.16 -18.89
CA ILE A 128 18.99 17.83 -20.27
C ILE A 128 18.14 18.92 -20.95
N GLY A 129 18.01 20.11 -20.31
CA GLY A 129 17.38 21.30 -20.90
C GLY A 129 15.88 21.43 -20.65
N ILE A 130 15.27 20.61 -19.78
CA ILE A 130 13.86 20.78 -19.38
C ILE A 130 13.76 21.83 -18.28
N GLN A 131 12.93 22.84 -18.47
CA GLN A 131 12.65 23.83 -17.44
C GLN A 131 11.78 23.20 -16.33
N ILE A 132 12.26 23.20 -15.08
CA ILE A 132 11.51 22.69 -13.92
C ILE A 132 11.06 23.87 -13.05
N ILE A 133 9.78 23.92 -12.76
CA ILE A 133 9.13 24.90 -11.89
C ILE A 133 8.43 24.17 -10.77
N GLU A 134 8.68 24.51 -9.51
CA GLU A 134 8.01 23.92 -8.35
C GLU A 134 7.21 24.97 -7.59
N PHE A 135 5.97 24.64 -7.28
CA PHE A 135 5.11 25.39 -6.37
C PHE A 135 4.82 24.51 -5.15
N LYS A 136 5.45 24.83 -4.01
CA LYS A 136 5.23 24.19 -2.70
C LYS A 136 4.23 25.00 -1.88
N ASN A 137 3.56 24.36 -0.91
CA ASN A 137 2.44 24.96 -0.17
C ASN A 137 1.38 25.55 -1.11
N ASN A 138 1.16 24.90 -2.24
CA ASN A 138 0.31 25.41 -3.30
C ASN A 138 -0.63 24.30 -3.81
N GLU A 139 -1.84 24.27 -3.27
CA GLU A 139 -2.85 23.31 -3.65
C GLU A 139 -3.51 23.71 -4.97
N VAL A 140 -3.67 22.75 -5.87
CA VAL A 140 -4.52 22.91 -7.06
C VAL A 140 -5.96 22.64 -6.67
N ILE A 141 -6.84 23.60 -6.90
CA ILE A 141 -8.25 23.55 -6.53
C ILE A 141 -9.19 23.28 -7.71
N ASP A 142 -8.74 23.56 -8.93
CA ASP A 142 -9.54 23.33 -10.14
C ASP A 142 -8.67 23.01 -11.35
N ILE A 143 -9.19 22.16 -12.24
CA ILE A 143 -8.59 21.79 -13.52
C ILE A 143 -9.67 21.84 -14.58
N LYS A 144 -9.51 22.71 -15.57
CA LYS A 144 -10.47 22.91 -16.64
C LYS A 144 -9.86 22.55 -18.00
N TYR A 145 -10.44 21.58 -18.68
CA TYR A 145 -10.14 21.32 -20.08
C TYR A 145 -10.69 22.44 -20.95
N ILE A 146 -9.85 23.11 -21.70
CA ILE A 146 -10.25 24.21 -22.60
C ILE A 146 -10.40 23.65 -24.02
N LYS A 147 -9.34 23.04 -24.57
CA LYS A 147 -9.31 22.40 -25.87
C LYS A 147 -8.09 21.49 -25.98
N LYS A 148 -7.92 20.78 -27.07
CA LYS A 148 -6.76 19.95 -27.33
C LYS A 148 -5.45 20.72 -27.08
N ASN A 149 -4.57 20.16 -26.25
CA ASN A 149 -3.30 20.75 -25.82
C ASN A 149 -3.44 22.09 -25.04
N GLU A 150 -4.58 22.31 -24.41
CA GLU A 150 -4.77 23.46 -23.53
C GLU A 150 -5.66 23.08 -22.34
N VAL A 151 -5.06 22.97 -21.17
CA VAL A 151 -5.71 22.70 -19.89
C VAL A 151 -5.35 23.84 -18.94
N GLU A 152 -6.33 24.42 -18.30
CA GLU A 152 -6.16 25.48 -17.29
C GLU A 152 -6.14 24.84 -15.90
N VAL A 153 -5.14 25.18 -15.10
CA VAL A 153 -5.00 24.79 -13.68
C VAL A 153 -5.15 26.02 -12.82
N THR A 154 -6.02 25.96 -11.82
CA THR A 154 -6.23 27.03 -10.83
C THR A 154 -5.70 26.57 -9.48
N ASP A 155 -4.82 27.37 -8.87
CA ASP A 155 -4.27 27.09 -7.55
C ASP A 155 -5.09 27.74 -6.42
N ILE A 156 -4.74 27.46 -5.16
CA ILE A 156 -5.42 28.01 -3.97
C ILE A 156 -5.39 29.53 -3.89
N HIS A 157 -4.44 30.18 -4.56
CA HIS A 157 -4.33 31.62 -4.67
C HIS A 157 -5.14 32.19 -5.83
N GLN A 158 -6.01 31.39 -6.46
CA GLN A 158 -6.83 31.76 -7.62
C GLN A 158 -6.01 32.11 -8.88
N ILE A 159 -4.73 31.72 -8.92
CA ILE A 159 -3.86 31.97 -10.06
C ILE A 159 -4.09 30.88 -11.10
N LYS A 160 -4.44 31.32 -12.31
CA LYS A 160 -4.70 30.42 -13.45
C LYS A 160 -3.47 30.29 -14.33
N ARG A 161 -3.12 29.08 -14.69
CA ARG A 161 -2.00 28.75 -15.58
C ARG A 161 -2.44 27.74 -16.63
N LYS A 162 -1.93 27.89 -17.85
CA LYS A 162 -2.26 27.02 -18.98
C LYS A 162 -1.11 26.06 -19.29
N PHE A 163 -1.47 24.81 -19.54
CA PHE A 163 -0.54 23.72 -19.85
C PHE A 163 -1.02 22.95 -21.07
N SER A 164 -0.08 22.28 -21.76
CA SER A 164 -0.42 21.38 -22.86
C SER A 164 -1.07 20.09 -22.33
N SER A 165 -0.65 19.65 -21.15
CA SER A 165 -1.13 18.44 -20.49
C SER A 165 -1.01 18.57 -18.98
N VAL A 166 -1.90 17.89 -18.25
CA VAL A 166 -1.89 17.81 -16.78
C VAL A 166 -1.88 16.35 -16.37
N VAL A 167 -0.99 16.00 -15.47
CA VAL A 167 -0.94 14.70 -14.80
C VAL A 167 -1.39 14.86 -13.36
N ILE A 168 -2.42 14.13 -12.96
CA ILE A 168 -2.97 14.17 -11.61
C ILE A 168 -2.34 13.01 -10.83
N ALA A 169 -1.47 13.35 -9.85
CA ALA A 169 -0.75 12.43 -8.99
C ALA A 169 -0.94 12.79 -7.50
N ASN A 170 -2.14 13.23 -7.15
CA ASN A 170 -2.50 13.82 -5.85
C ASN A 170 -2.70 12.79 -4.72
N GLY A 171 -2.51 11.50 -4.98
CA GLY A 171 -2.65 10.43 -3.99
C GLY A 171 -4.09 10.21 -3.52
N HIS A 172 -4.25 9.72 -2.29
CA HIS A 172 -5.55 9.42 -1.71
C HIS A 172 -6.31 10.66 -1.25
N GLN A 173 -7.62 10.66 -1.51
CA GLN A 173 -8.57 11.61 -0.92
C GLN A 173 -9.61 10.87 -0.10
N PHE A 174 -9.83 11.33 1.14
CA PHE A 174 -10.85 10.79 2.01
C PHE A 174 -12.13 11.63 1.88
N LYS A 175 -13.22 11.00 1.46
CA LYS A 175 -14.50 11.70 1.22
C LYS A 175 -15.24 12.04 2.51
N GLU A 176 -15.10 11.20 3.54
CA GLU A 176 -15.77 11.40 4.81
C GLU A 176 -14.95 12.30 5.73
N LYS A 177 -15.67 13.09 6.56
CA LYS A 177 -15.07 14.00 7.53
C LYS A 177 -14.99 13.36 8.92
N ASP A 178 -13.95 13.70 9.64
CA ASP A 178 -13.81 13.38 11.05
C ASP A 178 -14.89 14.08 11.89
N ILE A 179 -15.31 13.44 12.99
CA ILE A 179 -16.18 14.02 14.01
C ILE A 179 -15.49 13.81 15.37
N PRO A 180 -14.40 14.54 15.66
CA PRO A 180 -13.58 14.30 16.86
C PRO A 180 -14.35 14.39 18.18
N LYS A 181 -15.35 15.29 18.27
CA LYS A 181 -16.22 15.41 19.45
C LYS A 181 -17.01 14.14 19.78
N LYS A 182 -17.19 13.24 18.79
CA LYS A 182 -17.85 11.94 18.95
C LYS A 182 -16.83 10.77 18.94
N GLY A 183 -15.53 11.04 19.00
CA GLY A 183 -14.50 10.02 18.93
C GLY A 183 -14.44 9.31 17.57
N TYR A 184 -14.99 9.91 16.49
CA TYR A 184 -15.00 9.31 15.16
C TYR A 184 -13.96 9.96 14.25
N PHE A 185 -13.12 9.12 13.64
CA PHE A 185 -12.14 9.52 12.64
C PHE A 185 -12.34 8.70 11.37
N ALA A 186 -12.67 9.39 10.29
CA ALA A 186 -12.98 8.78 9.00
C ALA A 186 -11.74 8.23 8.27
N SER A 187 -10.56 8.67 8.69
CA SER A 187 -9.28 8.29 8.09
C SER A 187 -8.19 8.30 9.16
N PRO A 188 -7.13 7.46 9.03
CA PRO A 188 -5.99 7.51 9.95
C PRO A 188 -5.10 8.75 9.75
N TRP A 189 -5.17 9.37 8.60
CA TRP A 189 -4.21 10.38 8.18
C TRP A 189 -4.71 11.81 8.37
N PRO A 190 -3.85 12.76 8.81
CA PRO A 190 -2.54 12.48 9.40
C PRO A 190 -2.66 11.70 10.72
N ILE A 191 -1.75 10.75 10.95
CA ILE A 191 -1.87 9.82 12.08
C ILE A 191 -1.74 10.53 13.43
N HIS A 192 -1.05 11.67 13.45
CA HIS A 192 -0.86 12.49 14.66
C HIS A 192 -2.16 12.96 15.32
N LYS A 193 -3.26 13.07 14.57
CA LYS A 193 -4.59 13.41 15.13
C LYS A 193 -5.15 12.31 16.04
N LEU A 194 -4.65 11.06 15.90
CA LEU A 194 -5.08 9.89 16.67
C LEU A 194 -4.20 9.63 17.89
N ILE A 195 -3.04 10.26 17.97
CA ILE A 195 -2.04 10.01 18.99
C ILE A 195 -2.29 10.96 20.17
N PRO A 196 -2.31 10.46 21.43
CA PRO A 196 -2.42 11.32 22.60
C PRO A 196 -1.21 12.26 22.69
N LYS A 197 -1.38 13.39 23.35
CA LYS A 197 -0.26 14.29 23.65
C LYS A 197 0.77 13.58 24.52
N LYS A 198 1.97 14.14 24.58
CA LYS A 198 3.04 13.60 25.41
C LYS A 198 2.54 13.48 26.87
N ASP A 199 2.79 12.32 27.49
CA ASP A 199 2.38 11.96 28.87
C ASP A 199 0.86 11.86 29.12
N GLU A 200 0.04 11.93 28.05
CA GLU A 200 -1.39 11.58 28.09
C GLU A 200 -1.61 10.15 27.60
N PHE A 201 -2.67 9.51 28.09
CA PHE A 201 -3.01 8.13 27.72
C PHE A 201 -4.51 7.97 27.51
N TYR A 202 -4.88 7.22 26.48
CA TYR A 202 -6.27 6.78 26.32
C TYR A 202 -6.51 5.58 27.25
N ASN A 203 -7.39 5.72 28.21
CA ASN A 203 -7.72 4.65 29.16
C ASN A 203 -9.12 4.08 28.88
N TYR A 204 -9.36 3.75 27.60
CA TYR A 204 -10.60 3.20 27.09
C TYR A 204 -10.34 2.36 25.82
N PRO A 205 -11.30 1.51 25.42
CA PRO A 205 -11.19 0.73 24.20
C PRO A 205 -11.20 1.61 22.94
N ILE A 206 -10.44 1.18 21.93
CA ILE A 206 -10.35 1.85 20.62
C ILE A 206 -10.76 0.86 19.53
N GLY A 207 -11.83 1.20 18.78
CA GLY A 207 -12.28 0.44 17.62
C GLY A 207 -11.60 0.91 16.35
N ILE A 208 -11.09 -0.04 15.55
CA ILE A 208 -10.50 0.22 14.24
C ILE A 208 -11.28 -0.60 13.20
N LEU A 209 -11.88 0.07 12.22
CA LEU A 209 -12.59 -0.59 11.16
C LEU A 209 -11.62 -1.00 10.05
N GLY A 210 -11.39 -2.31 9.95
CA GLY A 210 -10.42 -2.93 9.07
C GLY A 210 -9.31 -3.65 9.85
N ALA A 211 -8.69 -4.63 9.21
CA ALA A 211 -7.58 -5.42 9.75
C ALA A 211 -6.51 -5.63 8.67
N SER A 212 -6.05 -4.54 8.06
CA SER A 212 -5.01 -4.53 7.04
C SER A 212 -3.94 -3.50 7.39
N LEU A 213 -2.95 -3.30 6.53
CA LEU A 213 -1.72 -2.55 6.78
C LEU A 213 -1.93 -1.17 7.43
N SER A 214 -2.91 -0.38 6.95
CA SER A 214 -3.18 0.95 7.55
C SER A 214 -3.77 0.86 8.97
N ALA A 215 -4.55 -0.19 9.26
CA ALA A 215 -5.02 -0.45 10.62
C ALA A 215 -3.83 -0.75 11.53
N PHE A 216 -2.84 -1.48 11.05
CA PHE A 216 -1.64 -1.81 11.82
C PHE A 216 -0.71 -0.63 12.03
N ASP A 217 -0.71 0.35 11.12
CA ASP A 217 -0.04 1.64 11.37
C ASP A 217 -0.61 2.33 12.61
N VAL A 218 -1.95 2.36 12.74
CA VAL A 218 -2.61 2.94 13.92
C VAL A 218 -2.35 2.11 15.17
N VAL A 219 -2.45 0.78 15.06
CA VAL A 219 -2.11 -0.13 16.16
C VAL A 219 -0.70 0.16 16.67
N SER A 220 0.28 0.19 15.76
CA SER A 220 1.68 0.46 16.12
C SER A 220 1.86 1.81 16.78
N SER A 221 1.29 2.87 16.20
CA SER A 221 1.41 4.23 16.72
C SER A 221 0.79 4.39 18.12
N LEU A 222 -0.39 3.83 18.34
CA LEU A 222 -1.08 3.90 19.63
C LEU A 222 -0.38 3.07 20.70
N THR A 223 0.02 1.85 20.36
CA THR A 223 0.59 0.93 21.36
C THR A 223 1.97 1.36 21.86
N HIS A 224 2.79 1.98 21.02
CA HIS A 224 4.05 2.58 21.46
C HIS A 224 3.88 3.77 22.43
N ARG A 225 2.68 4.39 22.50
CA ARG A 225 2.34 5.43 23.49
C ARG A 225 1.72 4.85 24.75
N HIS A 226 1.10 3.67 24.66
CA HIS A 226 0.38 3.05 25.74
C HIS A 226 1.11 1.89 26.42
N GLY A 227 2.39 1.68 26.08
CA GLY A 227 3.22 0.63 26.67
C GLY A 227 4.60 0.55 26.08
N LYS A 228 5.29 -0.55 26.40
CA LYS A 228 6.65 -0.83 25.93
C LYS A 228 6.72 -2.23 25.34
N PHE A 229 7.42 -2.36 24.24
CA PHE A 229 7.81 -3.65 23.66
C PHE A 229 9.21 -4.04 24.19
N VAL A 230 9.30 -5.21 24.80
CA VAL A 230 10.54 -5.77 25.30
C VAL A 230 10.80 -7.15 24.71
N LYS A 231 12.05 -7.47 24.42
CA LYS A 231 12.41 -8.78 23.87
C LYS A 231 12.96 -9.65 25.00
N GLU A 232 12.24 -10.74 25.32
CA GLU A 232 12.64 -11.72 26.34
C GLU A 232 12.83 -13.09 25.68
N LYS A 233 14.02 -13.67 25.80
CA LYS A 233 14.37 -14.98 25.20
C LYS A 233 14.03 -15.09 23.71
N GLY A 234 14.23 -13.98 22.95
CA GLY A 234 13.91 -13.91 21.52
C GLY A 234 12.45 -13.60 21.18
N VAL A 235 11.55 -13.59 22.13
CA VAL A 235 10.10 -13.32 21.94
C VAL A 235 9.81 -11.89 22.30
N LEU A 236 9.07 -11.17 21.43
CA LEU A 236 8.57 -9.83 21.70
C LEU A 236 7.38 -9.90 22.65
N LYS A 237 7.40 -9.10 23.73
CA LYS A 237 6.31 -8.96 24.68
C LYS A 237 5.88 -7.50 24.79
N PHE A 238 4.60 -7.27 25.01
CA PHE A 238 4.06 -5.94 25.30
C PHE A 238 3.77 -5.77 26.79
N ILE A 239 4.29 -4.70 27.37
CA ILE A 239 4.02 -4.31 28.76
C ILE A 239 3.19 -3.04 28.72
N LYS A 240 1.90 -3.16 29.08
CA LYS A 240 0.96 -2.05 29.10
C LYS A 240 1.35 -1.01 30.15
N ASN A 241 1.14 0.27 29.83
CA ASN A 241 1.35 1.37 30.79
C ASN A 241 0.32 1.29 31.94
N LYS A 242 0.81 1.47 33.16
CA LYS A 242 -0.03 1.45 34.41
C LYS A 242 -1.11 2.52 34.40
N ASN A 243 -0.90 3.64 33.73
CA ASN A 243 -1.85 4.76 33.64
C ASN A 243 -2.96 4.52 32.59
N ALA A 244 -2.90 3.42 31.84
CA ALA A 244 -3.92 3.06 30.86
C ALA A 244 -4.38 1.60 31.01
N PRO A 245 -4.87 1.17 32.19
CA PRO A 245 -5.25 -0.22 32.43
C PRO A 245 -6.37 -0.72 31.50
N ASN A 246 -7.28 0.18 31.05
CA ASN A 246 -8.41 -0.14 30.20
C ASN A 246 -8.10 0.01 28.71
N PHE A 247 -6.88 0.42 28.32
CA PHE A 247 -6.49 0.51 26.94
C PHE A 247 -6.55 -0.87 26.27
N LYS A 248 -7.33 -0.96 25.20
CA LYS A 248 -7.48 -2.15 24.37
C LYS A 248 -7.86 -1.74 22.95
N ILE A 249 -7.40 -2.46 21.96
CA ILE A 249 -7.72 -2.23 20.54
C ILE A 249 -8.65 -3.35 20.06
N PHE A 250 -9.75 -2.97 19.41
CA PHE A 250 -10.64 -3.86 18.68
C PHE A 250 -10.50 -3.61 17.19
N LEU A 251 -9.96 -4.60 16.46
CA LEU A 251 -9.99 -4.62 15.01
C LEU A 251 -11.33 -5.19 14.56
N HIS A 252 -11.95 -4.58 13.57
CA HIS A 252 -13.19 -5.07 12.99
C HIS A 252 -12.96 -5.47 11.54
N ALA A 253 -13.15 -6.74 11.21
CA ALA A 253 -13.04 -7.27 9.85
C ALA A 253 -14.25 -8.13 9.50
N ALA A 254 -14.91 -7.85 8.38
CA ALA A 254 -16.14 -8.54 8.00
C ALA A 254 -15.98 -10.05 7.95
N GLU A 255 -14.88 -10.52 7.37
CA GLU A 255 -14.57 -11.94 7.20
C GLU A 255 -13.72 -12.50 8.36
N GLY A 256 -13.24 -11.65 9.27
CA GLY A 256 -12.38 -12.06 10.38
C GLY A 256 -10.97 -12.47 9.94
N TRP A 257 -10.52 -12.09 8.76
CA TRP A 257 -9.18 -12.41 8.28
C TRP A 257 -8.15 -11.38 8.73
N LEU A 258 -6.94 -11.89 9.02
CA LEU A 258 -5.71 -11.10 9.09
C LEU A 258 -4.90 -11.38 7.81
N PRO A 259 -4.07 -10.45 7.34
CA PRO A 259 -3.22 -10.68 6.15
C PRO A 259 -2.31 -11.90 6.31
N HIS A 260 -1.97 -12.54 5.21
CA HIS A 260 -0.83 -13.46 5.17
C HIS A 260 0.45 -12.74 5.58
N LEU A 261 1.41 -13.50 6.07
CA LEU A 261 2.69 -12.94 6.52
C LEU A 261 3.66 -12.79 5.34
N GLN A 262 4.60 -11.88 5.49
CA GLN A 262 5.73 -11.71 4.58
C GLN A 262 6.39 -13.05 4.28
N TYR A 263 6.79 -13.23 3.04
CA TYR A 263 7.45 -14.44 2.54
C TYR A 263 8.58 -14.05 1.59
N GLU A 264 9.51 -14.95 1.36
CA GLU A 264 10.58 -14.76 0.39
C GLU A 264 10.05 -14.87 -1.02
N GLN A 265 10.49 -13.97 -1.90
CA GLN A 265 10.13 -13.91 -3.31
C GLN A 265 11.37 -14.20 -4.18
N LYS A 266 11.21 -14.99 -5.24
CA LYS A 266 12.29 -15.22 -6.21
C LYS A 266 12.64 -13.96 -7.01
N LYS A 267 11.63 -13.14 -7.27
CA LYS A 267 11.73 -11.92 -8.08
C LYS A 267 10.88 -10.82 -7.45
N PRO A 268 11.38 -10.12 -6.45
CA PRO A 268 10.60 -9.17 -5.67
C PRO A 268 10.07 -7.97 -6.48
N VAL A 269 10.80 -7.48 -7.48
CA VAL A 269 10.30 -6.38 -8.36
C VAL A 269 9.20 -6.90 -9.27
N ARG A 270 8.00 -6.35 -9.16
CA ARG A 270 6.85 -6.74 -9.99
C ARG A 270 7.03 -6.35 -11.45
N GLU A 271 6.62 -7.25 -12.34
CA GLU A 271 6.62 -7.04 -13.79
C GLU A 271 5.22 -7.37 -14.35
N ILE A 272 4.66 -6.47 -15.16
CA ILE A 272 3.31 -6.64 -15.74
C ILE A 272 3.20 -7.94 -16.53
N TYR A 273 4.24 -8.30 -17.27
CA TYR A 273 4.26 -9.42 -18.22
C TYR A 273 5.18 -10.55 -17.78
N ARG A 274 5.31 -10.82 -16.48
CA ARG A 274 6.16 -11.93 -16.00
C ARG A 274 5.64 -13.31 -16.37
N HIS A 275 4.33 -13.51 -16.28
CA HIS A 275 3.71 -14.82 -16.47
C HIS A 275 2.96 -14.97 -17.79
N PHE A 276 2.68 -13.87 -18.47
CA PHE A 276 2.07 -13.81 -19.79
C PHE A 276 2.56 -12.56 -20.52
N ASN A 277 2.46 -12.53 -21.84
CA ASN A 277 2.79 -11.34 -22.61
C ASN A 277 1.52 -10.54 -22.98
N ARG A 278 1.74 -9.33 -23.54
CA ARG A 278 0.64 -8.44 -23.94
C ARG A 278 -0.28 -9.08 -24.98
N GLU A 279 0.27 -9.83 -25.94
CA GLU A 279 -0.51 -10.51 -26.97
C GLU A 279 -1.44 -11.55 -26.37
N GLN A 280 -0.96 -12.37 -25.43
CA GLN A 280 -1.76 -13.40 -24.77
C GLN A 280 -2.98 -12.83 -24.05
N ILE A 281 -2.83 -11.71 -23.34
CA ILE A 281 -3.99 -11.11 -22.64
C ILE A 281 -4.94 -10.40 -23.63
N LEU A 282 -4.43 -9.73 -24.66
CA LEU A 282 -5.26 -9.09 -25.67
C LEU A 282 -6.03 -10.10 -26.54
N ASN A 283 -5.51 -11.30 -26.73
CA ASN A 283 -6.19 -12.38 -27.45
C ASN A 283 -7.43 -12.92 -26.68
N LEU A 284 -7.57 -12.60 -25.40
CA LEU A 284 -8.78 -12.91 -24.61
C LEU A 284 -9.92 -11.89 -24.83
N ILE A 285 -9.68 -10.83 -25.59
CA ILE A 285 -10.72 -9.83 -25.87
C ILE A 285 -11.80 -10.46 -26.76
N ASN A 286 -13.00 -10.55 -26.22
CA ASN A 286 -14.16 -11.10 -26.92
C ASN A 286 -14.72 -10.12 -27.98
N LYS A 287 -15.74 -10.55 -28.74
CA LYS A 287 -16.39 -9.73 -29.77
C LYS A 287 -17.02 -8.42 -29.27
N LYS A 288 -17.25 -8.30 -27.97
CA LYS A 288 -17.77 -7.08 -27.34
C LYS A 288 -16.68 -6.11 -26.86
N GLY A 289 -15.41 -6.48 -27.05
CA GLY A 289 -14.25 -5.66 -26.64
C GLY A 289 -13.82 -5.84 -25.20
N PHE A 290 -14.28 -6.89 -24.50
CA PHE A 290 -13.95 -7.15 -23.11
C PHE A 290 -13.23 -8.48 -22.91
N ILE A 291 -12.39 -8.54 -21.87
CA ILE A 291 -11.82 -9.79 -21.35
C ILE A 291 -12.84 -10.36 -20.35
N ASN A 292 -13.11 -11.67 -20.44
CA ASN A 292 -13.89 -12.38 -19.43
C ASN A 292 -12.97 -12.83 -18.30
N LEU A 293 -13.34 -12.55 -17.04
CA LEU A 293 -12.53 -12.82 -15.87
C LEU A 293 -12.29 -14.32 -15.66
N GLU A 294 -13.26 -15.18 -15.95
CA GLU A 294 -13.10 -16.62 -15.82
C GLU A 294 -12.20 -17.19 -16.93
N GLU A 295 -12.28 -16.65 -18.16
CA GLU A 295 -11.40 -17.04 -19.26
C GLU A 295 -9.94 -16.63 -18.98
N PHE A 296 -9.75 -15.44 -18.40
CA PHE A 296 -8.43 -15.01 -17.91
C PHE A 296 -7.87 -15.98 -16.87
N PHE A 297 -8.70 -16.40 -15.91
CA PHE A 297 -8.30 -17.38 -14.90
C PHE A 297 -7.92 -18.71 -15.54
N GLU A 298 -8.77 -19.28 -16.38
CA GLU A 298 -8.58 -20.61 -16.99
C GLU A 298 -7.33 -20.67 -17.87
N ILE A 299 -7.13 -19.65 -18.72
CA ILE A 299 -6.07 -19.66 -19.75
C ILE A 299 -4.74 -19.13 -19.20
N LEU A 300 -4.77 -18.03 -18.42
CA LEU A 300 -3.54 -17.38 -18.00
C LEU A 300 -3.15 -17.69 -16.54
N CYS A 301 -4.10 -17.82 -15.62
CA CYS A 301 -3.76 -18.03 -14.20
C CYS A 301 -3.56 -19.51 -13.86
N LYS A 302 -4.53 -20.33 -14.16
CA LYS A 302 -4.60 -21.74 -13.72
C LYS A 302 -3.36 -22.57 -14.04
N PRO A 303 -2.79 -22.54 -15.27
CA PRO A 303 -1.59 -23.32 -15.58
C PRO A 303 -0.36 -22.87 -14.76
N ARG A 304 -0.24 -21.57 -14.48
CA ARG A 304 0.86 -20.97 -13.71
C ARG A 304 0.73 -21.29 -12.23
N LEU A 305 -0.48 -21.19 -11.71
CA LEU A 305 -0.78 -21.57 -10.33
C LEU A 305 -0.57 -23.07 -10.08
N ILE A 306 -0.97 -23.95 -11.01
CA ILE A 306 -0.69 -25.39 -10.91
C ILE A 306 0.81 -25.64 -10.78
N LYS A 307 1.63 -24.97 -11.61
CA LYS A 307 3.08 -25.09 -11.53
C LYS A 307 3.60 -24.62 -10.17
N ALA A 308 3.20 -23.42 -9.72
CA ALA A 308 3.63 -22.85 -8.44
C ALA A 308 3.22 -23.72 -7.24
N PHE A 309 1.99 -24.24 -7.22
CA PHE A 309 1.53 -25.13 -6.16
C PHE A 309 2.24 -26.51 -6.17
N LYS A 310 2.67 -27.01 -7.34
CA LYS A 310 3.51 -28.20 -7.43
C LYS A 310 4.89 -27.95 -6.82
N GLU A 311 5.51 -26.80 -7.11
CA GLU A 311 6.79 -26.39 -6.50
C GLU A 311 6.66 -26.27 -4.98
N ASP A 312 5.56 -25.72 -4.48
CA ASP A 312 5.24 -25.60 -3.05
C ASP A 312 4.73 -26.91 -2.39
N LYS A 313 4.69 -28.01 -3.14
CA LYS A 313 4.21 -29.35 -2.68
C LYS A 313 2.78 -29.35 -2.14
N LYS A 314 1.92 -28.43 -2.60
CA LYS A 314 0.49 -28.33 -2.22
C LYS A 314 -0.39 -29.09 -3.21
N LEU A 315 -0.22 -30.43 -3.26
CA LEU A 315 -0.84 -31.29 -4.25
C LEU A 315 -2.38 -31.39 -4.13
N ASP A 316 -2.92 -31.12 -2.95
CA ASP A 316 -4.37 -31.04 -2.73
C ASP A 316 -5.00 -29.86 -3.49
N VAL A 317 -4.32 -28.70 -3.56
CA VAL A 317 -4.78 -27.56 -4.35
C VAL A 317 -4.61 -27.85 -5.84
N VAL A 318 -3.50 -28.46 -6.24
CA VAL A 318 -3.24 -28.86 -7.63
C VAL A 318 -4.38 -29.75 -8.15
N LYS A 319 -4.79 -30.78 -7.39
CA LYS A 319 -5.89 -31.66 -7.78
C LYS A 319 -7.20 -30.90 -8.00
N ASN A 320 -7.50 -29.89 -7.20
CA ASN A 320 -8.68 -29.05 -7.40
C ASN A 320 -8.55 -28.20 -8.66
N LEU A 321 -7.38 -27.55 -8.88
CA LEU A 321 -7.13 -26.73 -10.06
C LEU A 321 -7.19 -27.55 -11.37
N GLU A 322 -6.75 -28.80 -11.36
CA GLU A 322 -6.81 -29.72 -12.51
C GLU A 322 -8.21 -30.29 -12.75
N SER A 323 -9.16 -30.05 -11.83
CA SER A 323 -10.55 -30.49 -11.99
C SER A 323 -11.26 -29.69 -13.08
N LYS A 324 -12.10 -30.41 -13.85
CA LYS A 324 -12.97 -29.82 -14.87
C LYS A 324 -13.99 -28.89 -14.21
N ASN A 325 -14.22 -27.72 -14.78
CA ASN A 325 -15.16 -26.69 -14.28
C ASN A 325 -14.79 -26.05 -12.93
N PHE A 326 -13.54 -26.18 -12.47
CA PHE A 326 -13.08 -25.48 -11.28
C PHE A 326 -12.80 -24.01 -11.62
N THR A 327 -13.64 -23.11 -11.12
CA THR A 327 -13.71 -21.70 -11.46
C THR A 327 -12.75 -20.84 -10.63
N PHE A 328 -12.58 -19.57 -11.01
CA PHE A 328 -11.81 -18.62 -10.19
C PHE A 328 -12.44 -18.43 -8.80
N LEU A 329 -13.77 -18.37 -8.72
CA LEU A 329 -14.46 -18.27 -7.42
C LEU A 329 -14.29 -19.52 -6.56
N ASP A 330 -14.21 -20.70 -7.16
CA ASP A 330 -13.91 -21.95 -6.42
C ASP A 330 -12.50 -21.92 -5.87
N PHE A 331 -11.53 -21.42 -6.64
CA PHE A 331 -10.15 -21.24 -6.18
C PHE A 331 -10.10 -20.28 -4.99
N ILE A 332 -10.72 -19.10 -5.10
CA ILE A 332 -10.78 -18.14 -4.01
C ILE A 332 -11.44 -18.72 -2.77
N SER A 333 -12.57 -19.43 -2.94
CA SER A 333 -13.29 -20.07 -1.84
C SER A 333 -12.46 -21.14 -1.15
N LEU A 334 -11.73 -21.98 -1.92
CA LEU A 334 -10.84 -22.99 -1.40
C LEU A 334 -9.70 -22.37 -0.57
N MET A 335 -9.06 -21.33 -1.10
CA MET A 335 -7.94 -20.68 -0.42
C MET A 335 -8.39 -19.87 0.79
N ALA A 336 -9.52 -19.18 0.70
CA ALA A 336 -10.13 -18.46 1.81
C ALA A 336 -10.49 -19.40 2.97
N LYS A 337 -11.07 -20.58 2.67
CA LYS A 337 -11.35 -21.61 3.68
C LYS A 337 -10.07 -22.08 4.39
N LYS A 338 -8.96 -22.22 3.67
CA LYS A 338 -7.66 -22.59 4.25
C LYS A 338 -7.06 -21.48 5.12
N HIS A 339 -7.45 -20.23 4.92
CA HIS A 339 -7.00 -19.06 5.67
C HIS A 339 -8.00 -18.60 6.75
N THR A 340 -9.12 -19.32 6.91
CA THR A 340 -10.13 -19.01 7.92
C THR A 340 -9.85 -19.82 9.19
N TYR A 341 -9.65 -19.12 10.30
CA TYR A 341 -9.37 -19.68 11.62
C TYR A 341 -10.49 -19.32 12.60
N VAL A 342 -10.73 -20.15 13.58
CA VAL A 342 -11.63 -19.84 14.71
C VAL A 342 -11.10 -18.63 15.50
N ASP A 343 -9.78 -18.52 15.62
CA ASP A 343 -9.07 -17.39 16.19
C ASP A 343 -7.93 -17.02 15.23
N SER A 344 -8.06 -15.88 14.57
CA SER A 344 -7.14 -15.46 13.52
C SER A 344 -5.75 -15.09 14.05
N PHE A 345 -5.61 -14.67 15.31
CA PHE A 345 -4.29 -14.45 15.90
C PHE A 345 -3.57 -15.77 16.19
N LYS A 346 -4.31 -16.81 16.62
CA LYS A 346 -3.74 -18.17 16.73
C LYS A 346 -3.36 -18.71 15.35
N GLY A 347 -4.18 -18.46 14.33
CA GLY A 347 -3.85 -18.75 12.94
C GLY A 347 -2.55 -18.08 12.51
N MET A 348 -2.45 -16.77 12.71
CA MET A 348 -1.22 -16.00 12.42
C MET A 348 0.00 -16.56 13.17
N LYS A 349 -0.15 -16.93 14.44
CA LYS A 349 0.92 -17.55 15.23
C LYS A 349 1.38 -18.88 14.65
N SER A 350 0.48 -19.69 14.10
CA SER A 350 0.83 -20.95 13.42
C SER A 350 1.53 -20.72 12.07
N GLU A 351 1.19 -19.66 11.35
CA GLU A 351 1.83 -19.29 10.08
C GLU A 351 3.24 -18.71 10.28
N LEU A 352 3.48 -18.05 11.41
CA LEU A 352 4.71 -17.26 11.67
C LEU A 352 5.99 -18.10 11.54
N THR A 353 5.96 -19.36 11.98
CA THR A 353 7.14 -20.25 11.87
C THR A 353 7.53 -20.50 10.42
N LYS A 354 6.53 -20.74 9.56
CA LYS A 354 6.76 -20.96 8.12
C LYS A 354 7.19 -19.68 7.42
N ALA A 355 6.59 -18.56 7.77
CA ALA A 355 6.93 -17.25 7.21
C ALA A 355 8.37 -16.83 7.57
N LYS A 356 8.79 -17.06 8.82
CA LYS A 356 10.18 -16.86 9.25
C LYS A 356 11.15 -17.78 8.51
N ASP A 357 10.85 -19.09 8.42
CA ASP A 357 11.67 -20.03 7.67
C ASP A 357 11.81 -19.64 6.19
N SER A 358 10.74 -19.08 5.60
CA SER A 358 10.75 -18.58 4.23
C SER A 358 11.76 -17.43 4.07
N VAL A 359 11.65 -16.37 4.89
CA VAL A 359 12.46 -15.15 4.76
C VAL A 359 13.90 -15.35 5.28
N GLU A 360 14.09 -16.10 6.39
CA GLU A 360 15.41 -16.27 7.01
C GLU A 360 16.31 -17.27 6.26
N ASN A 361 15.72 -18.18 5.49
CA ASN A 361 16.42 -19.26 4.78
C ASN A 361 16.23 -19.20 3.26
N ASP A 362 15.84 -18.05 2.70
CA ASP A 362 15.66 -17.83 1.26
C ASP A 362 14.78 -18.92 0.60
N LYS A 363 13.64 -19.26 1.24
CA LYS A 363 12.70 -20.28 0.76
C LYS A 363 11.43 -19.63 0.21
N PRO A 364 11.35 -19.35 -1.09
CA PRO A 364 10.20 -18.70 -1.69
C PRO A 364 8.88 -19.45 -1.48
N ILE A 365 7.77 -18.70 -1.39
CA ILE A 365 6.41 -19.26 -1.46
C ILE A 365 5.84 -18.95 -2.83
N ASN A 366 6.03 -19.88 -3.76
CA ASN A 366 5.84 -19.65 -5.19
C ASN A 366 4.39 -19.31 -5.57
N TRP A 367 3.38 -19.92 -4.91
CA TRP A 367 1.98 -19.67 -5.26
C TRP A 367 1.54 -18.22 -4.92
N MET A 368 2.06 -17.65 -3.83
CA MET A 368 1.72 -16.29 -3.41
C MET A 368 2.32 -15.28 -4.38
N GLU A 369 3.60 -15.41 -4.70
CA GLU A 369 4.29 -14.58 -5.69
C GLU A 369 3.61 -14.68 -7.06
N THR A 370 3.32 -15.91 -7.53
CA THR A 370 2.65 -16.11 -8.82
C THR A 370 1.27 -15.48 -8.87
N LEU A 371 0.49 -15.59 -7.78
CA LEU A 371 -0.85 -15.00 -7.72
C LEU A 371 -0.79 -13.47 -7.72
N ASP A 372 0.14 -12.88 -6.96
CA ASP A 372 0.35 -11.43 -6.91
C ASP A 372 0.74 -10.88 -8.29
N ASP A 373 1.71 -11.50 -8.96
CA ASP A 373 2.14 -11.10 -10.31
C ASP A 373 1.01 -11.19 -11.36
N LEU A 374 0.23 -12.29 -11.32
CA LEU A 374 -0.91 -12.45 -12.24
C LEU A 374 -1.97 -11.37 -12.02
N MET A 375 -2.25 -11.03 -10.76
CA MET A 375 -3.20 -9.97 -10.43
C MET A 375 -2.64 -8.58 -10.75
N TYR A 376 -1.34 -8.37 -10.62
CA TYR A 376 -0.69 -7.13 -11.05
C TYR A 376 -0.83 -6.93 -12.56
N GLY A 377 -0.59 -7.99 -13.36
CA GLY A 377 -0.81 -7.96 -14.80
C GLY A 377 -2.27 -7.72 -15.20
N LEU A 378 -3.23 -8.36 -14.51
CA LEU A 378 -4.67 -8.11 -14.73
C LEU A 378 -5.03 -6.66 -14.38
N ASN A 379 -4.53 -6.13 -13.27
CA ASN A 379 -4.82 -4.77 -12.84
C ASN A 379 -4.35 -3.74 -13.89
N TYR A 380 -3.22 -3.99 -14.54
CA TYR A 380 -2.73 -3.14 -15.63
C TYR A 380 -3.66 -3.11 -16.86
N HIS A 381 -4.47 -4.14 -17.03
CA HIS A 381 -5.45 -4.29 -18.11
C HIS A 381 -6.90 -4.27 -17.61
N SER A 382 -7.15 -3.76 -16.41
CA SER A 382 -8.46 -3.79 -15.77
C SER A 382 -9.54 -3.03 -16.57
N GLU A 383 -9.17 -2.04 -17.37
CA GLU A 383 -10.08 -1.33 -18.27
C GLU A 383 -10.72 -2.22 -19.35
N LEU A 384 -10.14 -3.39 -19.57
CA LEU A 384 -10.66 -4.37 -20.53
C LEU A 384 -11.69 -5.34 -19.90
N LEU A 385 -11.90 -5.30 -18.58
CA LEU A 385 -12.94 -6.10 -17.93
C LEU A 385 -14.33 -5.48 -18.12
N SER A 386 -15.35 -6.34 -18.23
CA SER A 386 -16.74 -5.88 -18.24
C SER A 386 -17.14 -5.30 -16.86
N ALA A 387 -18.22 -4.50 -16.82
CA ALA A 387 -18.75 -3.97 -15.57
C ALA A 387 -19.17 -5.10 -14.60
N GLU A 388 -19.75 -6.18 -15.13
CA GLU A 388 -20.14 -7.37 -14.37
C GLU A 388 -18.92 -8.05 -13.75
N ASP A 389 -17.86 -8.25 -14.53
CA ASP A 389 -16.61 -8.86 -14.04
C ASP A 389 -15.90 -7.97 -13.02
N HIS A 390 -15.95 -6.64 -13.18
CA HIS A 390 -15.49 -5.71 -12.14
C HIS A 390 -16.26 -5.89 -10.83
N LEU A 391 -17.58 -6.07 -10.88
CA LEU A 391 -18.37 -6.30 -9.67
C LEU A 391 -18.02 -7.63 -8.99
N VAL A 392 -17.80 -8.69 -9.77
CA VAL A 392 -17.34 -10.00 -9.24
C VAL A 392 -15.96 -9.88 -8.63
N LEU A 393 -15.01 -9.28 -9.37
CA LEU A 393 -13.64 -9.07 -8.90
C LEU A 393 -13.64 -8.30 -7.58
N ASN A 394 -14.32 -7.16 -7.52
CA ASN A 394 -14.31 -6.29 -6.34
C ASN A 394 -15.02 -6.88 -5.12
N LYS A 395 -16.16 -7.55 -5.31
CA LYS A 395 -17.00 -7.98 -4.19
C LYS A 395 -16.67 -9.38 -3.69
N LYS A 396 -16.16 -10.27 -4.56
CA LYS A 396 -16.00 -11.69 -4.23
C LYS A 396 -14.55 -12.17 -4.25
N ILE A 397 -13.69 -11.56 -5.06
CA ILE A 397 -12.31 -12.01 -5.28
C ILE A 397 -11.33 -11.14 -4.50
N MET A 398 -11.38 -9.83 -4.66
CA MET A 398 -10.45 -8.88 -4.04
C MET A 398 -10.41 -8.95 -2.50
N PRO A 399 -11.51 -9.19 -1.75
CA PRO A 399 -11.41 -9.31 -0.29
C PRO A 399 -10.42 -10.37 0.17
N PHE A 400 -10.34 -11.52 -0.52
CA PHE A 400 -9.33 -12.53 -0.22
C PHE A 400 -7.96 -12.17 -0.79
N LEU A 401 -7.91 -11.72 -2.05
CA LEU A 401 -6.63 -11.39 -2.70
C LEU A 401 -5.83 -10.35 -1.92
N MET A 402 -6.50 -9.36 -1.35
CA MET A 402 -5.84 -8.32 -0.55
C MET A 402 -5.12 -8.87 0.68
N ASN A 403 -5.55 -10.00 1.23
CA ASN A 403 -4.83 -10.66 2.33
C ASN A 403 -3.54 -11.35 1.86
N VAL A 404 -3.47 -11.76 0.60
CA VAL A 404 -2.28 -12.36 -0.01
C VAL A 404 -1.31 -11.29 -0.49
N ILE A 405 -1.81 -10.32 -1.28
CA ILE A 405 -1.02 -9.26 -1.92
C ILE A 405 -0.45 -8.27 -0.89
N ALA A 406 -1.25 -7.93 0.12
CA ALA A 406 -0.85 -7.04 1.21
C ALA A 406 -0.25 -7.83 2.39
N ALA A 407 0.75 -8.67 2.11
CA ALA A 407 1.42 -9.47 3.12
C ALA A 407 1.98 -8.62 4.25
N LEU A 408 1.75 -9.06 5.48
CA LEU A 408 2.14 -8.32 6.68
C LEU A 408 3.63 -8.54 7.00
N PRO A 409 4.44 -7.48 7.14
CA PRO A 409 5.83 -7.62 7.57
C PRO A 409 5.96 -8.40 8.87
N LEU A 410 6.95 -9.30 8.97
CA LEU A 410 7.17 -10.14 10.16
C LEU A 410 7.34 -9.33 11.44
N GLN A 411 7.91 -8.14 11.35
CA GLN A 411 8.03 -7.22 12.50
C GLN A 411 6.65 -6.76 12.98
N SER A 412 5.75 -6.41 12.08
CA SER A 412 4.36 -6.04 12.43
C SER A 412 3.58 -7.21 12.99
N ALA A 413 3.77 -8.42 12.44
CA ALA A 413 3.17 -9.64 12.98
C ALA A 413 3.60 -9.90 14.43
N ASN A 414 4.90 -9.76 14.74
CA ASN A 414 5.40 -9.92 16.11
C ASN A 414 4.79 -8.88 17.07
N ILE A 415 4.60 -7.63 16.64
CA ILE A 415 3.91 -6.59 17.42
C ILE A 415 2.46 -7.01 17.73
N LEU A 416 1.70 -7.43 16.70
CA LEU A 416 0.32 -7.86 16.87
C LEU A 416 0.19 -9.06 17.80
N LEU A 417 1.05 -10.05 17.67
CA LEU A 417 1.06 -11.24 18.53
C LEU A 417 1.45 -10.89 19.98
N ALA A 418 2.40 -9.97 20.19
CA ALA A 418 2.74 -9.48 21.53
C ALA A 418 1.56 -8.77 22.21
N LEU A 419 0.77 -8.02 21.44
CA LEU A 419 -0.46 -7.36 21.93
C LEU A 419 -1.57 -8.36 22.21
N TYR A 420 -1.72 -9.38 21.36
CA TYR A 420 -2.68 -10.46 21.58
C TYR A 420 -2.35 -11.25 22.86
N ASP A 421 -1.10 -11.67 23.03
CA ASP A 421 -0.64 -12.40 24.22
C ASP A 421 -0.79 -11.53 25.51
N ALA A 422 -0.71 -10.20 25.39
CA ALA A 422 -0.97 -9.24 26.48
C ALA A 422 -2.46 -8.88 26.68
N ASN A 423 -3.38 -9.49 25.93
CA ASN A 423 -4.82 -9.17 25.92
C ASN A 423 -5.12 -7.68 25.64
N CYS A 424 -4.30 -7.04 24.78
CA CYS A 424 -4.44 -5.64 24.40
C CYS A 424 -5.01 -5.42 23.01
N ILE A 425 -5.21 -6.47 22.24
CA ILE A 425 -5.84 -6.45 20.92
C ILE A 425 -6.77 -7.63 20.75
N GLU A 426 -7.86 -7.40 20.02
CA GLU A 426 -8.86 -8.43 19.67
C GLU A 426 -9.38 -8.18 18.25
N LEU A 427 -9.76 -9.25 17.53
CA LEU A 427 -10.40 -9.17 16.24
C LEU A 427 -11.87 -9.55 16.35
N ILE A 428 -12.74 -8.64 15.93
CA ILE A 428 -14.20 -8.83 15.92
C ILE A 428 -14.62 -9.08 14.46
N THR A 429 -15.23 -10.24 14.23
CA THR A 429 -15.74 -10.66 12.93
C THR A 429 -17.17 -10.20 12.71
N GLY A 430 -17.50 -9.80 11.50
CA GLY A 430 -18.85 -9.44 11.09
C GLY A 430 -18.97 -8.02 10.58
N LYS A 431 -20.15 -7.71 10.02
CA LYS A 431 -20.44 -6.36 9.53
C LYS A 431 -20.62 -5.41 10.69
N VAL A 432 -19.93 -4.28 10.62
CA VAL A 432 -20.02 -3.19 11.59
C VAL A 432 -20.81 -2.05 10.99
N THR A 433 -21.81 -1.58 11.74
CA THR A 433 -22.52 -0.33 11.44
C THR A 433 -22.07 0.72 12.45
N ILE A 434 -21.60 1.86 11.95
CA ILE A 434 -21.19 2.98 12.80
C ILE A 434 -22.37 3.93 12.92
N ASP A 435 -22.97 4.03 14.11
CA ASP A 435 -23.98 5.04 14.41
C ASP A 435 -23.32 6.35 14.84
N LYS A 436 -23.17 7.27 13.89
CA LYS A 436 -22.62 8.61 14.13
C LYS A 436 -23.54 9.50 15.00
N ASN A 437 -24.77 9.07 15.26
CA ASN A 437 -25.77 9.81 16.04
C ASN A 437 -26.00 9.22 17.43
N ALA A 438 -25.36 8.11 17.76
CA ALA A 438 -25.45 7.53 19.10
C ALA A 438 -25.12 8.58 20.16
N PRO A 439 -25.88 8.64 21.27
CA PRO A 439 -25.55 9.52 22.38
C PRO A 439 -24.19 9.15 22.94
N ASN A 440 -23.42 10.15 23.39
CA ASN A 440 -22.13 9.92 24.03
C ASN A 440 -22.34 8.96 25.20
N SER A 441 -21.95 7.71 25.07
CA SER A 441 -21.78 6.84 26.21
C SER A 441 -20.58 7.34 27.01
N ASN A 442 -20.56 7.13 28.33
CA ASN A 442 -19.38 7.45 29.15
C ASN A 442 -18.13 6.64 28.76
N GLU A 443 -18.27 5.72 27.83
CA GLU A 443 -17.19 4.97 27.22
C GLU A 443 -16.90 5.59 25.83
N THR A 444 -15.89 6.43 25.79
CA THR A 444 -15.43 6.99 24.51
C THR A 444 -14.72 5.91 23.72
N VAL A 445 -15.38 5.39 22.71
CA VAL A 445 -14.76 4.50 21.73
C VAL A 445 -14.24 5.37 20.60
N LEU A 446 -12.93 5.39 20.41
CA LEU A 446 -12.32 6.00 19.23
C LEU A 446 -12.55 5.05 18.06
N LEU A 447 -13.41 5.42 17.11
CA LEU A 447 -13.63 4.65 15.88
C LEU A 447 -12.80 5.26 14.77
N VAL A 448 -11.87 4.48 14.27
CA VAL A 448 -11.05 4.85 13.10
C VAL A 448 -11.50 3.99 11.93
N ASN A 449 -12.03 4.64 10.91
CA ASN A 449 -12.53 3.94 9.72
C ASN A 449 -11.40 3.80 8.69
N PHE A 450 -11.05 2.56 8.37
CA PHE A 450 -10.09 2.21 7.32
C PHE A 450 -10.80 1.49 6.20
N ILE A 451 -11.30 2.24 5.24
CA ILE A 451 -11.76 1.64 3.99
C ILE A 451 -10.53 1.48 3.09
N TYR A 452 -9.81 0.38 3.26
CA TYR A 452 -8.80 -0.04 2.30
C TYR A 452 -9.44 -1.03 1.32
N GLY A 453 -9.28 -0.78 0.04
CA GLY A 453 -9.30 -1.84 -0.96
C GLY A 453 -10.58 -2.11 -1.73
N THR A 454 -11.76 -1.66 -1.33
CA THR A 454 -12.93 -1.81 -2.22
C THR A 454 -13.10 -0.65 -3.20
N ARG A 455 -12.26 0.37 -3.12
CA ARG A 455 -12.25 1.52 -4.04
C ARG A 455 -10.93 1.70 -4.80
N GLY A 456 -9.96 0.83 -4.60
CA GLY A 456 -8.67 0.87 -5.33
C GLY A 456 -8.79 0.55 -6.82
N ILE A 457 -9.97 0.10 -7.26
CA ILE A 457 -10.25 -0.16 -8.69
C ILE A 457 -11.08 0.96 -9.32
N GLU A 458 -11.64 1.88 -8.54
CA GLU A 458 -12.25 3.11 -9.11
C GLU A 458 -11.22 4.16 -9.55
N THR A 459 -9.99 4.02 -9.12
CA THR A 459 -8.83 4.67 -9.72
C THR A 459 -7.82 3.58 -10.05
N PRO A 460 -7.51 3.34 -11.31
CA PRO A 460 -6.43 2.43 -11.64
C PRO A 460 -5.17 2.93 -10.92
N LEU A 461 -4.65 2.10 -10.01
CA LEU A 461 -3.27 2.24 -9.53
C LEU A 461 -2.37 1.86 -10.70
N TYR A 462 -2.30 2.74 -11.70
CA TYR A 462 -1.29 2.61 -12.73
C TYR A 462 0.00 3.22 -12.20
N PRO A 463 1.01 2.44 -11.93
CA PRO A 463 2.32 2.89 -12.28
C PRO A 463 2.28 2.96 -13.81
N LEU A 464 2.25 4.18 -14.34
CA LEU A 464 2.49 4.39 -15.75
C LEU A 464 3.81 3.73 -16.09
N GLY A 465 3.72 2.55 -16.73
CA GLY A 465 4.85 1.90 -17.37
C GLY A 465 5.33 2.68 -18.58
#